data_318571673d2a1ebd7cbb5a25c0b3ced2
#
_entry.id   318571673d2a1ebd7cbb5a25c0b3ced2
#
_cell.length_a   1.000
_cell.length_b   1.000
_cell.length_c   1.000
_cell.angle_alpha   90.00
_cell.angle_beta   90.00
_cell.angle_gamma   90.00
#
_symmetry.space_group_name_H-M   'P 1'
#
loop_
_entity.id
_entity.type
_entity.pdbx_description
1 polymer ?
#
loop_
_entity_poly.entity_id
_entity_poly.type
_entity_poly.pdbx_seq_one_letter_code
_entity_poly.pdbx_strand_id
1 'polypeptide(L)'
;MTLNFYTLGVLYLVYSFLGWVGETVVATFRGKRFANRGMAAGPFCFVYGTTAILMAVGFADMRTKPVALFLACMLTATVVEWLTAKLLERLHNRKWWDYSDKKFNLNGYVCLQYSVLWGALGMVTVLWGNGLLLRLCALVPGWLLHPLVWVALGIAALDQLGSAVLVGRYAAQHPVLEQLNQKLEERSDTLRRRIAVYVEKRIQRAYPEAARRQPTAVQKGEADFLSAADLLWLFVIGAFLGDMVETVFCRLTAGVWMSRSSLVWGPFSVVWGLALAMATVLLRQEQEKNDRYLFAFGTVLGGVYEYVCSAVTELLFGTVFWDYSKFKFNLGGRINLLYCFFWGIAAVLWMRYGYPLVLRLMKKVRSHIRPWMTAALAVFMAVNMLTSALALARYDARTSGEAPASRMEVFLDEHFDNARMERIYPNAKKVTKAE
;
A
#
# COMPACT_ATOMS: atom_id res chain seq x y z
N MET A 1 11.34 -1.92 -23.71
CA MET A 1 10.29 -0.89 -23.61
C MET A 1 10.22 -0.45 -22.16
N THR A 2 10.42 0.81 -21.88
CA THR A 2 10.52 1.35 -20.51
C THR A 2 9.13 1.43 -19.87
N LEU A 3 9.03 0.98 -18.63
CA LEU A 3 7.83 1.20 -17.81
C LEU A 3 7.76 2.70 -17.51
N ASN A 4 6.69 3.34 -17.93
CA ASN A 4 6.38 4.72 -17.61
C ASN A 4 4.96 4.82 -17.05
N PHE A 5 4.54 6.00 -16.58
CA PHE A 5 3.23 6.22 -15.98
C PHE A 5 2.08 5.71 -16.86
N TYR A 6 2.11 5.98 -18.16
CA TYR A 6 1.02 5.60 -19.08
C TYR A 6 0.97 4.10 -19.33
N THR A 7 2.12 3.45 -19.50
CA THR A 7 2.18 1.99 -19.66
C THR A 7 1.75 1.27 -18.39
N LEU A 8 2.15 1.77 -17.22
CA LEU A 8 1.67 1.26 -15.94
C LEU A 8 0.17 1.48 -15.75
N GLY A 9 -0.35 2.64 -16.15
CA GLY A 9 -1.78 2.94 -16.12
C GLY A 9 -2.59 1.96 -16.99
N VAL A 10 -2.10 1.64 -18.17
CA VAL A 10 -2.73 0.62 -19.03
C VAL A 10 -2.67 -0.76 -18.40
N LEU A 11 -1.51 -1.19 -17.89
CA LEU A 11 -1.38 -2.47 -17.19
C LEU A 11 -2.37 -2.57 -16.03
N TYR A 12 -2.45 -1.50 -15.22
CA TYR A 12 -3.39 -1.42 -14.11
C TYR A 12 -4.84 -1.62 -14.55
N LEU A 13 -5.29 -0.84 -15.53
CA LEU A 13 -6.67 -0.88 -16.02
C LEU A 13 -7.00 -2.23 -16.66
N VAL A 14 -6.11 -2.74 -17.52
CA VAL A 14 -6.34 -4.03 -18.21
C VAL A 14 -6.36 -5.19 -17.23
N TYR A 15 -5.42 -5.29 -16.29
CA TYR A 15 -5.44 -6.36 -15.31
C TYR A 15 -6.57 -6.22 -14.28
N SER A 16 -6.98 -5.01 -13.94
CA SER A 16 -8.18 -4.78 -13.14
C SER A 16 -9.44 -5.28 -13.85
N PHE A 17 -9.54 -5.04 -15.15
CA PHE A 17 -10.64 -5.54 -15.99
C PHE A 17 -10.60 -7.07 -16.13
N LEU A 18 -9.45 -7.65 -16.46
CA LEU A 18 -9.29 -9.10 -16.60
C LEU A 18 -9.56 -9.83 -15.28
N GLY A 19 -9.14 -9.26 -14.16
CA GLY A 19 -9.45 -9.78 -12.82
C GLY A 19 -10.95 -9.77 -12.56
N TRP A 20 -11.64 -8.68 -12.90
CA TRP A 20 -13.10 -8.60 -12.81
C TRP A 20 -13.79 -9.63 -13.71
N VAL A 21 -13.34 -9.82 -14.94
CA VAL A 21 -13.86 -10.84 -15.85
C VAL A 21 -13.70 -12.23 -15.23
N GLY A 22 -12.51 -12.58 -14.76
CA GLY A 22 -12.23 -13.88 -14.15
C GLY A 22 -13.13 -14.15 -12.94
N GLU A 23 -13.21 -13.22 -12.00
CA GLU A 23 -14.07 -13.33 -10.83
C GLU A 23 -15.56 -13.45 -11.19
N THR A 24 -16.03 -12.63 -12.12
CA THR A 24 -17.43 -12.61 -12.58
C THR A 24 -17.78 -13.91 -13.28
N VAL A 25 -16.90 -14.42 -14.13
CA VAL A 25 -17.08 -15.71 -14.83
C VAL A 25 -17.17 -16.84 -13.81
N VAL A 26 -16.21 -16.95 -12.90
CA VAL A 26 -16.21 -18.01 -11.86
C VAL A 26 -17.47 -17.93 -10.98
N ALA A 27 -17.85 -16.73 -10.55
CA ALA A 27 -19.03 -16.52 -9.72
C ALA A 27 -20.33 -16.85 -10.47
N THR A 28 -20.42 -16.47 -11.75
CA THR A 28 -21.58 -16.75 -12.60
C THR A 28 -21.76 -18.24 -12.82
N PHE A 29 -20.69 -18.97 -13.11
CA PHE A 29 -20.74 -20.42 -13.28
C PHE A 29 -21.14 -21.14 -11.98
N ARG A 30 -20.58 -20.72 -10.83
CA ARG A 30 -20.94 -21.32 -9.53
C ARG A 30 -22.36 -20.99 -9.09
N GLY A 31 -22.79 -19.75 -9.31
CA GLY A 31 -24.11 -19.25 -8.86
C GLY A 31 -25.25 -19.42 -9.85
N LYS A 32 -24.99 -19.91 -11.08
CA LYS A 32 -25.94 -20.03 -12.20
C LYS A 32 -26.68 -18.71 -12.52
N ARG A 33 -26.17 -17.56 -12.08
CA ARG A 33 -26.70 -16.22 -12.33
C ARG A 33 -25.55 -15.24 -12.45
N PHE A 34 -25.71 -14.23 -13.30
CA PHE A 34 -24.71 -13.17 -13.44
C PHE A 34 -24.46 -12.46 -12.10
N ALA A 35 -23.21 -12.49 -11.64
CA ALA A 35 -22.76 -11.83 -10.41
C ALA A 35 -21.61 -10.88 -10.75
N ASN A 36 -21.88 -9.58 -10.74
CA ASN A 36 -20.81 -8.58 -10.86
C ASN A 36 -19.91 -8.62 -9.60
N ARG A 37 -18.73 -9.21 -9.74
CA ARG A 37 -17.73 -9.33 -8.69
C ARG A 37 -16.80 -8.12 -8.72
N GLY A 38 -17.03 -7.15 -7.89
CA GLY A 38 -16.18 -5.98 -7.72
C GLY A 38 -16.73 -5.08 -6.63
N MET A 39 -15.89 -4.38 -5.89
CA MET A 39 -16.32 -3.37 -4.93
C MET A 39 -16.82 -2.13 -5.69
N ALA A 40 -16.19 -1.80 -6.80
CA ALA A 40 -16.58 -0.74 -7.70
C ALA A 40 -17.85 -1.10 -8.51
N ALA A 41 -18.58 -0.10 -8.99
CA ALA A 41 -19.75 -0.30 -9.84
C ALA A 41 -19.36 -0.75 -11.25
N GLY A 42 -18.24 -0.27 -11.74
CA GLY A 42 -17.67 -0.61 -13.04
C GLY A 42 -17.01 -1.99 -13.09
N PRO A 43 -16.60 -2.42 -14.29
CA PRO A 43 -16.02 -3.73 -14.52
C PRO A 43 -14.52 -3.76 -14.15
N PHE A 44 -14.19 -3.39 -12.92
CA PHE A 44 -12.82 -3.33 -12.46
C PHE A 44 -12.64 -3.98 -11.08
N CYS A 45 -11.65 -4.85 -10.95
CA CYS A 45 -11.19 -5.41 -9.70
C CYS A 45 -9.76 -4.89 -9.41
N PHE A 46 -9.66 -3.79 -8.68
CA PHE A 46 -8.42 -3.03 -8.49
C PHE A 46 -7.30 -3.79 -7.79
N VAL A 47 -7.64 -4.81 -7.01
CA VAL A 47 -6.66 -5.70 -6.36
C VAL A 47 -5.77 -6.37 -7.40
N TYR A 48 -6.35 -6.83 -8.51
CA TYR A 48 -5.60 -7.47 -9.60
C TYR A 48 -4.68 -6.48 -10.32
N GLY A 49 -5.18 -5.27 -10.63
CA GLY A 49 -4.37 -4.22 -11.24
C GLY A 49 -3.21 -3.81 -10.36
N THR A 50 -3.46 -3.58 -9.07
CA THR A 50 -2.43 -3.23 -8.09
C THR A 50 -1.37 -4.33 -7.98
N THR A 51 -1.81 -5.59 -7.84
CA THR A 51 -0.90 -6.74 -7.75
C THR A 51 -0.06 -6.88 -9.02
N ALA A 52 -0.68 -6.72 -10.20
CA ALA A 52 0.02 -6.80 -11.48
C ALA A 52 1.09 -5.71 -11.65
N ILE A 53 0.81 -4.46 -11.22
CA ILE A 53 1.82 -3.39 -11.23
C ILE A 53 2.97 -3.72 -10.29
N LEU A 54 2.70 -4.14 -9.05
CA LEU A 54 3.74 -4.53 -8.10
C LEU A 54 4.65 -5.62 -8.67
N MET A 55 4.06 -6.60 -9.36
CA MET A 55 4.82 -7.66 -10.03
C MET A 55 5.57 -7.14 -11.27
N ALA A 56 4.98 -6.26 -12.07
CA ALA A 56 5.61 -5.71 -13.27
C ALA A 56 6.84 -4.88 -12.94
N VAL A 57 6.77 -4.08 -11.89
CA VAL A 57 7.88 -3.23 -11.42
C VAL A 57 8.88 -4.04 -10.62
N GLY A 58 8.39 -4.87 -9.71
CA GLY A 58 9.24 -5.57 -8.75
C GLY A 58 9.99 -6.76 -9.33
N PHE A 59 9.43 -7.50 -10.30
CA PHE A 59 9.95 -8.81 -10.71
C PHE A 59 10.42 -8.87 -12.17
N ALA A 60 10.60 -7.72 -12.83
CA ALA A 60 11.08 -7.66 -14.21
C ALA A 60 12.40 -8.43 -14.41
N ASP A 61 13.33 -8.30 -13.45
CA ASP A 61 14.66 -8.90 -13.50
C ASP A 61 14.68 -10.40 -13.12
N MET A 62 13.55 -10.93 -12.66
CA MET A 62 13.45 -12.33 -12.20
C MET A 62 12.98 -13.29 -13.30
N ARG A 63 12.79 -12.82 -14.53
CA ARG A 63 12.28 -13.62 -15.66
C ARG A 63 13.13 -14.86 -15.96
N THR A 64 14.43 -14.79 -15.70
CA THR A 64 15.37 -15.91 -15.89
C THR A 64 15.38 -16.92 -14.73
N LYS A 65 14.67 -16.64 -13.64
CA LYS A 65 14.64 -17.46 -12.42
C LYS A 65 13.20 -17.92 -12.11
N PRO A 66 12.63 -18.89 -12.84
CA PRO A 66 11.20 -19.21 -12.82
C PRO A 66 10.69 -19.62 -11.44
N VAL A 67 11.45 -20.39 -10.67
CA VAL A 67 11.04 -20.81 -9.32
C VAL A 67 10.98 -19.62 -8.38
N ALA A 68 12.00 -18.76 -8.39
CA ALA A 68 12.04 -17.57 -7.56
C ALA A 68 10.92 -16.58 -7.96
N LEU A 69 10.67 -16.42 -9.27
CA LEU A 69 9.57 -15.59 -9.78
C LEU A 69 8.21 -16.13 -9.32
N PHE A 70 7.98 -17.45 -9.43
CA PHE A 70 6.75 -18.07 -8.96
C PHE A 70 6.50 -17.79 -7.47
N LEU A 71 7.52 -18.03 -6.62
CA LEU A 71 7.42 -17.80 -5.18
C LEU A 71 7.18 -16.32 -4.86
N ALA A 72 7.88 -15.40 -5.55
CA ALA A 72 7.69 -13.98 -5.37
C ALA A 72 6.28 -13.53 -5.75
N CYS A 73 5.76 -13.99 -6.89
CA CYS A 73 4.38 -13.71 -7.32
C CYS A 73 3.36 -14.30 -6.33
N MET A 74 3.56 -15.54 -5.90
CA MET A 74 2.69 -16.21 -4.94
C MET A 74 2.62 -15.43 -3.61
N LEU A 75 3.76 -15.06 -3.04
CA LEU A 75 3.82 -14.32 -1.79
C LEU A 75 3.20 -12.93 -1.92
N THR A 76 3.56 -12.18 -2.97
CA THR A 76 3.03 -10.83 -3.19
C THR A 76 1.51 -10.84 -3.35
N ALA A 77 0.97 -11.74 -4.19
CA ALA A 77 -0.47 -11.84 -4.38
C ALA A 77 -1.20 -12.24 -3.08
N THR A 78 -0.65 -13.22 -2.34
CA THR A 78 -1.21 -13.65 -1.05
C THR A 78 -1.25 -12.51 -0.04
N VAL A 79 -0.18 -11.71 0.05
CA VAL A 79 -0.13 -10.56 0.96
C VAL A 79 -1.12 -9.49 0.54
N VAL A 80 -1.19 -9.15 -0.75
CA VAL A 80 -2.15 -8.15 -1.25
C VAL A 80 -3.59 -8.63 -1.01
N GLU A 81 -3.91 -9.89 -1.27
CA GLU A 81 -5.23 -10.47 -0.99
C GLU A 81 -5.58 -10.41 0.50
N TRP A 82 -4.65 -10.79 1.37
CA TRP A 82 -4.83 -10.73 2.82
C TRP A 82 -5.01 -9.29 3.33
N LEU A 83 -4.17 -8.35 2.86
CA LEU A 83 -4.28 -6.93 3.20
C LEU A 83 -5.63 -6.36 2.79
N THR A 84 -6.05 -6.66 1.56
CA THR A 84 -7.34 -6.22 1.03
C THR A 84 -8.50 -6.78 1.83
N ALA A 85 -8.47 -8.08 2.14
CA ALA A 85 -9.52 -8.72 2.95
C ALA A 85 -9.65 -8.08 4.34
N LYS A 86 -8.52 -7.86 5.02
CA LYS A 86 -8.50 -7.18 6.33
C LYS A 86 -8.95 -5.73 6.26
N LEU A 87 -8.52 -4.99 5.25
CA LEU A 87 -8.91 -3.61 5.05
C LEU A 87 -10.42 -3.50 4.82
N LEU A 88 -10.96 -4.32 3.92
CA LEU A 88 -12.39 -4.35 3.62
C LEU A 88 -13.23 -4.78 4.83
N GLU A 89 -12.78 -5.78 5.59
CA GLU A 89 -13.48 -6.18 6.81
C GLU A 89 -13.51 -5.05 7.85
N ARG A 90 -12.42 -4.29 7.99
CA ARG A 90 -12.37 -3.14 8.91
C ARG A 90 -13.24 -1.98 8.47
N LEU A 91 -13.24 -1.67 7.17
CA LEU A 91 -14.04 -0.58 6.62
C LEU A 91 -15.54 -0.88 6.64
N HIS A 92 -15.90 -2.15 6.46
CA HIS A 92 -17.29 -2.54 6.25
C HIS A 92 -17.85 -3.46 7.33
N ASN A 93 -17.04 -3.88 8.33
CA ASN A 93 -17.40 -4.85 9.37
C ASN A 93 -17.95 -6.17 8.82
N ARG A 94 -17.54 -6.59 7.62
CA ARG A 94 -17.99 -7.81 6.93
C ARG A 94 -16.82 -8.46 6.22
N LYS A 95 -16.73 -9.81 6.29
CA LYS A 95 -15.85 -10.59 5.43
C LYS A 95 -16.47 -10.68 4.04
N TRP A 96 -15.73 -10.26 3.00
CA TRP A 96 -16.17 -10.29 1.61
C TRP A 96 -16.02 -11.68 1.01
N TRP A 97 -15.02 -12.44 1.45
CA TRP A 97 -14.84 -13.86 1.15
C TRP A 97 -14.32 -14.58 2.40
N ASP A 98 -14.46 -15.89 2.44
CA ASP A 98 -14.06 -16.72 3.56
C ASP A 98 -13.57 -18.08 3.07
N TYR A 99 -12.30 -18.37 3.30
CA TYR A 99 -11.66 -19.64 2.99
C TYR A 99 -11.47 -20.53 4.24
N SER A 100 -12.23 -20.30 5.29
CA SER A 100 -12.09 -21.05 6.56
C SER A 100 -12.33 -22.56 6.36
N ASP A 101 -13.06 -22.95 5.33
CA ASP A 101 -13.31 -24.33 4.94
C ASP A 101 -12.15 -24.97 4.16
N LYS A 102 -11.16 -24.19 3.71
CA LYS A 102 -10.02 -24.67 2.95
C LYS A 102 -8.85 -25.05 3.84
N LYS A 103 -8.12 -26.12 3.44
CA LYS A 103 -6.89 -26.53 4.12
C LYS A 103 -5.80 -25.43 3.97
N PHE A 104 -4.97 -25.28 5.00
CA PHE A 104 -3.91 -24.28 5.04
C PHE A 104 -4.40 -22.84 4.76
N ASN A 105 -5.58 -22.50 5.31
CA ASN A 105 -6.05 -21.12 5.29
C ASN A 105 -5.46 -20.33 6.47
N LEU A 106 -5.42 -19.01 6.30
CA LEU A 106 -4.97 -18.07 7.30
C LEU A 106 -6.13 -17.17 7.67
N ASN A 107 -6.79 -17.46 8.78
CA ASN A 107 -7.98 -16.79 9.31
C ASN A 107 -9.14 -16.66 8.29
N GLY A 108 -9.17 -17.54 7.28
CA GLY A 108 -10.15 -17.50 6.21
C GLY A 108 -9.94 -16.40 5.16
N TYR A 109 -8.91 -15.57 5.27
CA TYR A 109 -8.65 -14.50 4.30
C TYR A 109 -7.92 -14.99 3.06
N VAL A 110 -6.98 -15.90 3.23
CA VAL A 110 -6.18 -16.52 2.15
C VAL A 110 -6.02 -18.01 2.42
N CYS A 111 -5.75 -18.81 1.39
CA CYS A 111 -5.43 -20.21 1.54
C CYS A 111 -4.38 -20.64 0.51
N LEU A 112 -3.61 -21.68 0.85
CA LEU A 112 -2.49 -22.15 0.02
C LEU A 112 -2.91 -22.48 -1.41
N GLN A 113 -4.06 -23.09 -1.62
CA GLN A 113 -4.56 -23.46 -2.94
C GLN A 113 -4.69 -22.26 -3.87
N TYR A 114 -5.30 -21.17 -3.39
CA TYR A 114 -5.42 -19.94 -4.18
C TYR A 114 -4.11 -19.18 -4.26
N SER A 115 -3.28 -19.21 -3.21
CA SER A 115 -1.93 -18.59 -3.26
C SER A 115 -1.09 -19.21 -4.39
N VAL A 116 -1.11 -20.55 -4.55
CA VAL A 116 -0.44 -21.24 -5.66
C VAL A 116 -1.00 -20.82 -7.02
N LEU A 117 -2.33 -20.73 -7.13
CA LEU A 117 -2.99 -20.25 -8.36
C LEU A 117 -2.55 -18.81 -8.71
N TRP A 118 -2.54 -17.92 -7.73
CA TRP A 118 -2.10 -16.53 -7.90
C TRP A 118 -0.63 -16.44 -8.27
N GLY A 119 0.22 -17.32 -7.71
CA GLY A 119 1.62 -17.43 -8.10
C GLY A 119 1.80 -17.80 -9.58
N ALA A 120 1.02 -18.78 -10.07
CA ALA A 120 1.04 -19.20 -11.47
C ALA A 120 0.55 -18.08 -12.42
N LEU A 121 -0.58 -17.44 -12.08
CA LEU A 121 -1.12 -16.33 -12.86
C LEU A 121 -0.17 -15.12 -12.88
N GLY A 122 0.46 -14.80 -11.74
CA GLY A 122 1.46 -13.75 -11.64
C GLY A 122 2.68 -14.04 -12.51
N MET A 123 3.17 -15.29 -12.52
CA MET A 123 4.26 -15.70 -13.39
C MET A 123 3.90 -15.54 -14.86
N VAL A 124 2.70 -15.96 -15.28
CA VAL A 124 2.19 -15.76 -16.67
C VAL A 124 2.15 -14.26 -17.02
N THR A 125 1.67 -13.44 -16.07
CA THR A 125 1.61 -11.98 -16.21
C THR A 125 3.01 -11.38 -16.47
N VAL A 126 4.00 -11.74 -15.66
CA VAL A 126 5.35 -11.18 -15.76
C VAL A 126 6.10 -11.72 -16.98
N LEU A 127 5.99 -13.02 -17.31
CA LEU A 127 6.73 -13.63 -18.41
C LEU A 127 6.19 -13.21 -19.78
N TRP A 128 4.87 -13.20 -19.95
CA TRP A 128 4.24 -13.00 -21.27
C TRP A 128 3.25 -11.83 -21.28
N GLY A 129 2.37 -11.73 -20.28
CA GLY A 129 1.26 -10.78 -20.27
C GLY A 129 1.73 -9.33 -20.40
N ASN A 130 2.69 -8.92 -19.58
CA ASN A 130 3.23 -7.55 -19.60
C ASN A 130 3.87 -7.24 -20.96
N GLY A 131 4.68 -8.17 -21.52
CA GLY A 131 5.30 -7.99 -22.81
C GLY A 131 4.30 -7.83 -23.95
N LEU A 132 3.24 -8.64 -23.95
CA LEU A 132 2.15 -8.52 -24.93
C LEU A 132 1.43 -7.18 -24.82
N LEU A 133 1.00 -6.78 -23.62
CA LEU A 133 0.28 -5.53 -23.41
C LEU A 133 1.13 -4.31 -23.75
N LEU A 134 2.42 -4.32 -23.41
CA LEU A 134 3.33 -3.24 -23.77
C LEU A 134 3.53 -3.11 -25.29
N ARG A 135 3.58 -4.23 -26.02
CA ARG A 135 3.61 -4.22 -27.50
C ARG A 135 2.31 -3.64 -28.08
N LEU A 136 1.17 -4.02 -27.53
CA LEU A 136 -0.12 -3.47 -27.93
C LEU A 136 -0.21 -1.97 -27.65
N CYS A 137 0.25 -1.51 -26.49
CA CYS A 137 0.34 -0.08 -26.18
C CYS A 137 1.19 0.70 -27.16
N ALA A 138 2.26 0.09 -27.68
CA ALA A 138 3.15 0.74 -28.66
C ALA A 138 2.48 0.99 -30.01
N LEU A 139 1.40 0.29 -30.33
CA LEU A 139 0.63 0.49 -31.55
C LEU A 139 -0.30 1.73 -31.45
N VAL A 140 -0.57 2.20 -30.24
CA VAL A 140 -1.43 3.35 -30.01
C VAL A 140 -0.60 4.63 -29.97
N PRO A 141 -0.90 5.63 -30.80
CA PRO A 141 -0.17 6.90 -30.77
C PRO A 141 -0.27 7.57 -29.40
N GLY A 142 0.85 8.16 -28.92
CA GLY A 142 0.91 8.77 -27.59
C GLY A 142 -0.11 9.86 -27.35
N TRP A 143 -0.42 10.66 -28.36
CA TRP A 143 -1.42 11.72 -28.28
C TRP A 143 -2.85 11.20 -27.97
N LEU A 144 -3.12 9.94 -28.32
CA LEU A 144 -4.40 9.28 -28.00
C LEU A 144 -4.31 8.49 -26.69
N LEU A 145 -3.20 7.78 -26.47
CA LEU A 145 -2.99 6.94 -25.27
C LEU A 145 -3.00 7.76 -23.98
N HIS A 146 -2.30 8.90 -23.96
CA HIS A 146 -2.14 9.69 -22.74
C HIS A 146 -3.48 10.21 -22.20
N PRO A 147 -4.32 10.93 -22.97
CA PRO A 147 -5.63 11.38 -22.46
C PRO A 147 -6.56 10.21 -22.15
N LEU A 148 -6.52 9.12 -22.91
CA LEU A 148 -7.35 7.95 -22.65
C LEU A 148 -7.02 7.32 -21.28
N VAL A 149 -5.74 7.18 -20.94
CA VAL A 149 -5.30 6.65 -19.64
C VAL A 149 -5.76 7.58 -18.51
N TRP A 150 -5.59 8.90 -18.65
CA TRP A 150 -6.05 9.85 -17.63
C TRP A 150 -7.56 9.79 -17.39
N VAL A 151 -8.34 9.78 -18.48
CA VAL A 151 -9.80 9.69 -18.39
C VAL A 151 -10.23 8.37 -17.75
N ALA A 152 -9.65 7.26 -18.19
CA ALA A 152 -9.99 5.94 -17.64
C ALA A 152 -9.61 5.80 -16.17
N LEU A 153 -8.42 6.27 -15.76
CA LEU A 153 -8.01 6.30 -14.35
C LEU A 153 -8.90 7.23 -13.52
N GLY A 154 -9.27 8.40 -14.06
CA GLY A 154 -10.18 9.32 -13.40
C GLY A 154 -11.56 8.70 -13.16
N ILE A 155 -12.15 8.06 -14.17
CA ILE A 155 -13.42 7.34 -14.03
C ILE A 155 -13.30 6.20 -13.02
N ALA A 156 -12.23 5.41 -13.09
CA ALA A 156 -11.99 4.32 -12.18
C ALA A 156 -11.83 4.80 -10.72
N ALA A 157 -11.10 5.91 -10.52
CA ALA A 157 -10.92 6.51 -9.20
C ALA A 157 -12.24 7.06 -8.63
N LEU A 158 -13.03 7.75 -9.45
CA LEU A 158 -14.35 8.27 -9.04
C LEU A 158 -15.31 7.14 -8.68
N ASP A 159 -15.33 6.06 -9.46
CA ASP A 159 -16.18 4.89 -9.18
C ASP A 159 -15.73 4.19 -7.87
N GLN A 160 -14.44 4.03 -7.66
CA GLN A 160 -13.90 3.45 -6.43
C GLN A 160 -14.18 4.30 -5.20
N LEU A 161 -13.92 5.61 -5.27
CA LEU A 161 -14.20 6.55 -4.17
C LEU A 161 -15.69 6.62 -3.88
N GLY A 162 -16.52 6.71 -4.92
CA GLY A 162 -17.98 6.72 -4.79
C GLY A 162 -18.48 5.44 -4.10
N SER A 163 -18.01 4.28 -4.56
CA SER A 163 -18.37 2.99 -3.96
C SER A 163 -17.87 2.86 -2.51
N ALA A 164 -16.64 3.26 -2.21
CA ALA A 164 -16.07 3.22 -0.87
C ALA A 164 -16.83 4.14 0.11
N VAL A 165 -17.17 5.37 -0.32
CA VAL A 165 -17.96 6.32 0.49
C VAL A 165 -19.36 5.80 0.75
N LEU A 166 -20.01 5.22 -0.25
CA LEU A 166 -21.37 4.67 -0.12
C LEU A 166 -21.39 3.46 0.81
N VAL A 167 -20.43 2.55 0.68
CA VAL A 167 -20.32 1.36 1.55
C VAL A 167 -19.84 1.73 2.95
N GLY A 168 -18.89 2.68 3.09
CA GLY A 168 -18.35 3.13 4.37
C GLY A 168 -19.36 3.91 5.24
N ARG A 169 -20.28 4.64 4.62
CA ARG A 169 -21.33 5.40 5.34
C ARG A 169 -22.35 4.51 6.09
N TYR A 170 -22.54 3.28 5.63
CA TYR A 170 -23.36 2.31 6.36
C TYR A 170 -22.70 1.75 7.63
N ALA A 171 -21.37 1.90 7.75
CA ALA A 171 -20.61 1.38 8.89
C ALA A 171 -20.28 2.43 9.96
N ALA A 172 -20.40 3.72 9.65
CA ALA A 172 -20.01 4.80 10.55
C ALA A 172 -21.15 5.79 10.80
N GLN A 173 -21.85 5.61 11.91
CA GLN A 173 -22.59 6.69 12.58
C GLN A 173 -21.55 7.65 13.20
N HIS A 174 -21.13 8.67 12.46
CA HIS A 174 -20.26 9.73 12.97
C HIS A 174 -21.06 11.01 13.17
N PRO A 175 -21.15 11.57 14.42
CA PRO A 175 -22.02 12.71 14.75
C PRO A 175 -21.67 14.02 14.01
N VAL A 176 -20.41 14.22 13.57
CA VAL A 176 -20.00 15.43 12.85
C VAL A 176 -20.49 15.46 11.41
N LEU A 177 -20.64 14.27 10.76
CA LEU A 177 -21.20 14.16 9.41
C LEU A 177 -22.73 14.26 9.42
N GLU A 178 -23.37 13.98 10.55
CA GLU A 178 -24.82 14.07 10.73
C GLU A 178 -25.31 15.54 10.70
N GLN A 179 -24.54 16.46 11.26
CA GLN A 179 -24.88 17.90 11.23
C GLN A 179 -24.67 18.54 9.84
N LEU A 180 -23.67 18.11 9.08
CA LEU A 180 -23.49 18.52 7.66
C LEU A 180 -24.54 17.86 6.74
N ASN A 181 -25.02 16.69 7.12
CA ASN A 181 -25.99 15.92 6.40
C ASN A 181 -27.40 16.51 6.52
N GLN A 182 -27.82 16.98 7.68
CA GLN A 182 -29.14 17.56 7.89
C GLN A 182 -29.42 18.77 6.96
N LYS A 183 -28.38 19.57 6.66
CA LYS A 183 -28.51 20.72 5.72
C LYS A 183 -28.56 20.34 4.23
N LEU A 184 -28.12 19.13 3.87
CA LEU A 184 -28.14 18.60 2.50
C LEU A 184 -29.29 17.61 2.26
N GLU A 185 -29.95 17.15 3.32
CA GLU A 185 -30.95 16.07 3.31
C GLU A 185 -32.28 16.45 2.66
N GLU A 186 -32.70 17.69 2.70
CA GLU A 186 -34.02 18.09 2.22
C GLU A 186 -34.22 18.00 0.69
N ARG A 187 -33.16 17.93 -0.11
CA ARG A 187 -33.26 17.86 -1.59
C ARG A 187 -32.72 16.58 -2.25
N SER A 188 -32.08 15.68 -1.51
CA SER A 188 -31.34 14.55 -2.10
C SER A 188 -31.81 13.15 -1.69
N ASP A 189 -32.78 13.00 -0.80
CA ASP A 189 -33.11 11.73 -0.14
C ASP A 189 -33.53 10.59 -1.07
N THR A 190 -34.27 10.89 -2.11
CA THR A 190 -34.81 9.83 -2.98
C THR A 190 -33.74 9.19 -3.87
N LEU A 191 -32.83 10.00 -4.42
CA LEU A 191 -31.73 9.51 -5.27
C LEU A 191 -30.71 8.75 -4.43
N ARG A 192 -30.39 9.27 -3.26
CA ARG A 192 -29.45 8.72 -2.29
C ARG A 192 -29.91 7.36 -1.76
N ARG A 193 -31.18 7.22 -1.42
CA ARG A 193 -31.80 5.96 -1.01
C ARG A 193 -31.79 4.92 -2.14
N ARG A 194 -32.06 5.33 -3.37
CA ARG A 194 -32.01 4.44 -4.56
C ARG A 194 -30.58 3.94 -4.81
N ILE A 195 -29.58 4.81 -4.74
CA ILE A 195 -28.17 4.43 -4.93
C ILE A 195 -27.70 3.50 -3.82
N ALA A 196 -28.01 3.80 -2.57
CA ALA A 196 -27.64 2.97 -1.42
C ALA A 196 -28.26 1.57 -1.51
N VAL A 197 -29.57 1.47 -1.83
CA VAL A 197 -30.27 0.20 -2.04
C VAL A 197 -29.70 -0.57 -3.23
N TYR A 198 -29.33 0.14 -4.28
CA TYR A 198 -28.70 -0.48 -5.46
C TYR A 198 -27.33 -1.08 -5.11
N VAL A 199 -26.48 -0.34 -4.40
CA VAL A 199 -25.15 -0.81 -3.98
C VAL A 199 -25.27 -1.99 -3.01
N GLU A 200 -26.17 -1.92 -2.02
CA GLU A 200 -26.41 -3.02 -1.08
C GLU A 200 -26.91 -4.28 -1.79
N LYS A 201 -27.91 -4.17 -2.68
CA LYS A 201 -28.40 -5.29 -3.49
C LYS A 201 -27.30 -5.88 -4.38
N ARG A 202 -26.42 -5.05 -4.91
CA ARG A 202 -25.28 -5.49 -5.72
C ARG A 202 -24.29 -6.29 -4.88
N ILE A 203 -23.92 -5.78 -3.71
CA ILE A 203 -23.00 -6.45 -2.76
C ILE A 203 -23.59 -7.80 -2.33
N GLN A 204 -24.87 -7.84 -1.96
CA GLN A 204 -25.55 -9.08 -1.57
C GLN A 204 -25.57 -10.12 -2.70
N ARG A 205 -25.69 -9.69 -3.95
CA ARG A 205 -25.66 -10.60 -5.11
C ARG A 205 -24.23 -11.06 -5.44
N ALA A 206 -23.26 -10.18 -5.35
CA ALA A 206 -21.86 -10.47 -5.65
C ALA A 206 -21.19 -11.33 -4.57
N TYR A 207 -21.55 -11.10 -3.32
CA TYR A 207 -20.96 -11.72 -2.14
C TYR A 207 -22.04 -12.23 -1.17
N PRO A 208 -22.77 -13.31 -1.50
CA PRO A 208 -23.89 -13.81 -0.69
C PRO A 208 -23.46 -14.25 0.71
N GLU A 209 -22.19 -14.62 0.90
CA GLU A 209 -21.65 -14.98 2.21
C GLU A 209 -21.47 -13.75 3.12
N ALA A 210 -21.16 -12.59 2.55
CA ALA A 210 -21.10 -11.32 3.28
C ALA A 210 -22.49 -10.89 3.79
N ALA A 211 -23.56 -11.31 3.11
CA ALA A 211 -24.94 -11.02 3.50
C ALA A 211 -25.49 -11.99 4.56
N ARG A 212 -25.02 -13.25 4.58
CA ARG A 212 -25.51 -14.30 5.51
C ARG A 212 -24.96 -14.16 6.94
N ARG A 213 -23.77 -13.60 7.09
CA ARG A 213 -23.23 -13.32 8.41
C ARG A 213 -23.78 -11.99 8.88
N GLN A 214 -24.76 -12.02 9.81
CA GLN A 214 -24.99 -10.86 10.67
C GLN A 214 -23.64 -10.42 11.23
N PRO A 215 -23.37 -9.10 11.38
CA PRO A 215 -22.19 -8.67 12.07
C PRO A 215 -22.15 -9.45 13.38
N THR A 216 -21.16 -10.31 13.52
CA THR A 216 -20.89 -10.95 14.81
C THR A 216 -20.78 -9.75 15.72
N ALA A 217 -21.74 -9.60 16.62
CA ALA A 217 -21.60 -8.72 17.74
C ALA A 217 -20.41 -9.27 18.53
N VAL A 218 -19.22 -8.96 18.04
CA VAL A 218 -18.05 -8.90 18.90
C VAL A 218 -18.53 -7.90 19.93
N GLN A 219 -18.77 -8.38 21.14
CA GLN A 219 -18.88 -7.51 22.30
C GLN A 219 -17.67 -6.58 22.19
N LYS A 220 -17.91 -5.42 21.61
CA LYS A 220 -16.98 -4.30 21.63
C LYS A 220 -16.99 -3.85 23.10
N GLY A 221 -16.11 -4.43 23.89
CA GLY A 221 -15.38 -3.57 24.78
C GLY A 221 -14.88 -2.47 23.88
N GLU A 222 -15.12 -1.21 24.21
CA GLU A 222 -14.81 -0.02 23.41
C GLU A 222 -13.46 -0.22 22.68
N ALA A 223 -13.52 -0.83 21.50
CA ALA A 223 -12.35 -1.02 20.67
C ALA A 223 -12.03 0.40 20.20
N ASP A 224 -11.08 1.03 20.86
CA ASP A 224 -10.50 2.31 20.53
C ASP A 224 -10.28 2.35 19.02
N PHE A 225 -11.21 2.93 18.28
CA PHE A 225 -11.02 3.18 16.86
C PHE A 225 -9.85 4.14 16.73
N LEU A 226 -8.76 3.69 16.09
CA LEU A 226 -7.69 4.60 15.72
C LEU A 226 -8.27 5.64 14.77
N SER A 227 -8.34 6.88 15.24
CA SER A 227 -8.71 8.00 14.37
C SER A 227 -7.61 8.28 13.36
N ALA A 228 -7.91 9.04 12.31
CA ALA A 228 -6.89 9.51 11.37
C ALA A 228 -5.78 10.30 12.09
N ALA A 229 -6.13 11.04 13.16
CA ALA A 229 -5.18 11.74 14.01
C ALA A 229 -4.26 10.76 14.74
N ASP A 230 -4.79 9.67 15.30
CA ASP A 230 -3.97 8.65 15.97
C ASP A 230 -3.00 7.98 14.98
N LEU A 231 -3.44 7.70 13.76
CA LEU A 231 -2.59 7.15 12.70
C LEU A 231 -1.47 8.12 12.29
N LEU A 232 -1.77 9.39 12.19
CA LEU A 232 -0.75 10.42 11.92
C LEU A 232 0.31 10.46 13.03
N TRP A 233 -0.11 10.46 14.30
CA TRP A 233 0.80 10.43 15.42
C TRP A 233 1.63 9.16 15.46
N LEU A 234 1.03 7.98 15.20
CA LEU A 234 1.75 6.71 15.08
C LEU A 234 2.77 6.74 13.95
N PHE A 235 2.40 7.32 12.79
CA PHE A 235 3.31 7.51 11.67
C PHE A 235 4.51 8.38 12.05
N VAL A 236 4.28 9.53 12.67
CA VAL A 236 5.37 10.46 13.04
C VAL A 236 6.27 9.87 14.12
N ILE A 237 5.67 9.26 15.17
CA ILE A 237 6.43 8.57 16.21
C ILE A 237 7.24 7.43 15.62
N GLY A 238 6.62 6.62 14.75
CA GLY A 238 7.28 5.51 14.07
C GLY A 238 8.41 5.98 13.15
N ALA A 239 8.21 7.06 12.42
CA ALA A 239 9.23 7.65 11.55
C ALA A 239 10.44 8.15 12.34
N PHE A 240 10.20 8.82 13.47
CA PHE A 240 11.25 9.31 14.36
C PHE A 240 12.01 8.15 15.04
N LEU A 241 11.30 7.24 15.70
CA LEU A 241 11.91 6.11 16.40
C LEU A 241 12.67 5.19 15.43
N GLY A 242 12.11 4.94 14.25
CA GLY A 242 12.75 4.09 13.26
C GLY A 242 14.04 4.68 12.73
N ASP A 243 14.08 5.99 12.46
CA ASP A 243 15.32 6.67 12.08
C ASP A 243 16.39 6.57 13.18
N MET A 244 16.00 6.80 14.44
CA MET A 244 16.92 6.67 15.57
C MET A 244 17.48 5.24 15.72
N VAL A 245 16.62 4.24 15.68
CA VAL A 245 17.01 2.82 15.77
C VAL A 245 17.95 2.46 14.62
N GLU A 246 17.63 2.84 13.40
CA GLU A 246 18.42 2.52 12.22
C GLU A 246 19.78 3.26 12.23
N THR A 247 19.82 4.50 12.68
CA THR A 247 21.05 5.29 12.84
C THR A 247 21.98 4.64 13.86
N VAL A 248 21.44 4.20 15.01
CA VAL A 248 22.21 3.46 16.03
C VAL A 248 22.67 2.11 15.49
N PHE A 249 21.79 1.38 14.76
CA PHE A 249 22.14 0.12 14.13
C PHE A 249 23.30 0.27 13.13
N CYS A 250 23.28 1.32 12.29
CA CYS A 250 24.40 1.62 11.40
C CYS A 250 25.70 1.90 12.15
N ARG A 251 25.63 2.61 13.28
CA ARG A 251 26.80 2.83 14.12
C ARG A 251 27.39 1.54 14.66
N LEU A 252 26.54 0.63 15.13
CA LEU A 252 26.98 -0.64 15.72
C LEU A 252 27.52 -1.63 14.67
N THR A 253 26.92 -1.64 13.46
CA THR A 253 27.27 -2.62 12.42
C THR A 253 28.32 -2.14 11.43
N ALA A 254 28.26 -0.87 11.02
CA ALA A 254 29.17 -0.26 10.05
C ALA A 254 30.23 0.67 10.67
N GLY A 255 30.13 0.95 11.98
CA GLY A 255 31.09 1.80 12.70
C GLY A 255 30.98 3.29 12.42
N VAL A 256 30.00 3.70 11.60
CA VAL A 256 29.83 5.09 11.17
C VAL A 256 28.46 5.64 11.58
N TRP A 257 28.43 6.94 11.92
CA TRP A 257 27.16 7.67 12.05
C TRP A 257 26.72 8.13 10.67
N MET A 258 25.58 7.65 10.21
CA MET A 258 25.00 8.12 8.96
C MET A 258 23.50 8.39 9.13
N SER A 259 23.00 9.40 8.45
CA SER A 259 21.57 9.70 8.43
C SER A 259 20.82 8.56 7.75
N ARG A 260 19.69 8.19 8.34
CA ARG A 260 18.72 7.23 7.79
C ARG A 260 17.38 7.91 7.50
N SER A 261 17.37 9.25 7.61
CA SER A 261 16.18 10.05 7.34
C SER A 261 15.75 9.95 5.87
N SER A 262 14.46 9.83 5.67
CA SER A 262 13.84 9.97 4.35
C SER A 262 13.51 11.42 4.00
N LEU A 263 13.62 12.34 4.97
CA LEU A 263 13.17 13.73 4.85
C LEU A 263 14.31 14.72 5.06
N VAL A 264 14.22 15.85 4.37
CA VAL A 264 15.25 16.91 4.43
C VAL A 264 15.22 17.72 5.73
N TRP A 265 14.10 17.70 6.45
CA TRP A 265 13.94 18.34 7.75
C TRP A 265 13.63 17.34 8.86
N GLY A 266 14.57 17.15 9.73
CA GLY A 266 14.46 16.30 10.91
C GLY A 266 14.75 14.82 10.64
N PRO A 267 14.92 14.04 11.72
CA PRO A 267 15.25 12.62 11.67
C PRO A 267 13.98 11.79 11.53
N PHE A 268 13.43 11.73 10.32
CA PHE A 268 12.19 10.99 10.04
C PHE A 268 12.39 9.98 8.90
N SER A 269 12.24 8.71 9.18
CA SER A 269 12.18 7.65 8.18
C SER A 269 10.72 7.36 7.80
N VAL A 270 10.30 7.81 6.61
CA VAL A 270 8.94 7.57 6.09
C VAL A 270 8.64 6.07 6.02
N VAL A 271 9.64 5.25 5.66
CA VAL A 271 9.51 3.79 5.59
C VAL A 271 9.14 3.22 6.95
N TRP A 272 9.83 3.59 8.02
CA TRP A 272 9.51 3.14 9.38
C TRP A 272 8.16 3.67 9.88
N GLY A 273 7.87 4.93 9.58
CA GLY A 273 6.59 5.54 9.98
C GLY A 273 5.39 4.81 9.37
N LEU A 274 5.43 4.57 8.06
CA LEU A 274 4.38 3.81 7.36
C LEU A 274 4.34 2.35 7.82
N ALA A 275 5.50 1.71 8.02
CA ALA A 275 5.57 0.32 8.51
C ALA A 275 4.87 0.16 9.85
N LEU A 276 5.19 1.02 10.84
CA LEU A 276 4.60 0.92 12.18
C LEU A 276 3.12 1.28 12.21
N ALA A 277 2.71 2.31 11.48
CA ALA A 277 1.30 2.66 11.34
C ALA A 277 0.51 1.50 10.69
N MET A 278 1.02 0.94 9.59
CA MET A 278 0.42 -0.17 8.88
C MET A 278 0.40 -1.45 9.73
N ALA A 279 1.52 -1.81 10.37
CA ALA A 279 1.60 -2.96 11.27
C ALA A 279 0.58 -2.84 12.40
N THR A 280 0.45 -1.64 12.99
CA THR A 280 -0.56 -1.38 14.03
C THR A 280 -1.98 -1.60 13.48
N VAL A 281 -2.29 -1.02 12.34
CA VAL A 281 -3.59 -1.19 11.70
C VAL A 281 -3.88 -2.67 11.42
N LEU A 282 -2.93 -3.42 10.93
CA LEU A 282 -3.12 -4.81 10.49
C LEU A 282 -3.08 -5.81 11.64
N LEU A 283 -2.18 -5.63 12.61
CA LEU A 283 -1.89 -6.63 13.62
C LEU A 283 -2.57 -6.38 14.98
N ARG A 284 -3.14 -5.19 15.24
CA ARG A 284 -3.73 -4.89 16.56
C ARG A 284 -4.82 -5.87 16.99
N GLN A 285 -5.61 -6.40 16.05
CA GLN A 285 -6.63 -7.39 16.35
C GLN A 285 -6.05 -8.79 16.61
N GLU A 286 -4.81 -9.01 16.17
CA GLU A 286 -4.06 -10.25 16.36
C GLU A 286 -3.13 -10.16 17.58
N GLN A 287 -3.25 -9.09 18.39
CA GLN A 287 -2.36 -8.85 19.53
C GLN A 287 -2.41 -10.00 20.56
N GLU A 288 -3.54 -10.69 20.66
CA GLU A 288 -3.70 -11.85 21.54
C GLU A 288 -3.08 -13.15 20.99
N LYS A 289 -2.74 -13.18 19.68
CA LYS A 289 -2.08 -14.33 19.07
C LYS A 289 -0.68 -14.51 19.64
N ASN A 290 -0.15 -15.74 19.56
CA ASN A 290 1.17 -16.04 20.07
C ASN A 290 2.30 -15.32 19.29
N ASP A 291 3.47 -15.19 19.90
CA ASP A 291 4.61 -14.46 19.31
C ASP A 291 5.10 -15.11 18.02
N ARG A 292 4.99 -16.43 17.87
CA ARG A 292 5.36 -17.15 16.63
C ARG A 292 4.50 -16.70 15.46
N TYR A 293 3.21 -16.47 15.68
CA TYR A 293 2.29 -15.96 14.67
C TYR A 293 2.68 -14.52 14.29
N LEU A 294 2.87 -13.64 15.27
CA LEU A 294 3.28 -12.25 15.03
C LEU A 294 4.63 -12.17 14.31
N PHE A 295 5.57 -13.03 14.71
CA PHE A 295 6.89 -13.13 14.08
C PHE A 295 6.78 -13.58 12.62
N ALA A 296 6.12 -14.69 12.34
CA ALA A 296 5.96 -15.21 10.99
C ALA A 296 5.26 -14.20 10.07
N PHE A 297 4.19 -13.59 10.58
CA PHE A 297 3.46 -12.55 9.86
C PHE A 297 4.29 -11.29 9.62
N GLY A 298 4.98 -10.81 10.65
CA GLY A 298 5.87 -9.66 10.56
C GLY A 298 7.03 -9.90 9.59
N THR A 299 7.57 -11.12 9.57
CA THR A 299 8.63 -11.51 8.62
C THR A 299 8.15 -11.40 7.17
N VAL A 300 7.02 -11.98 6.84
CA VAL A 300 6.47 -11.95 5.48
C VAL A 300 6.02 -10.55 5.10
N LEU A 301 5.20 -9.93 5.96
CA LEU A 301 4.65 -8.60 5.73
C LEU A 301 5.74 -7.53 5.60
N GLY A 302 6.74 -7.57 6.49
CA GLY A 302 7.88 -6.65 6.48
C GLY A 302 8.74 -6.83 5.25
N GLY A 303 9.03 -8.08 4.84
CA GLY A 303 9.78 -8.35 3.63
C GLY A 303 9.08 -7.85 2.36
N VAL A 304 7.77 -8.11 2.24
CA VAL A 304 6.98 -7.58 1.10
C VAL A 304 6.92 -6.06 1.13
N TYR A 305 6.71 -5.47 2.30
CA TYR A 305 6.69 -4.03 2.48
C TYR A 305 8.02 -3.38 2.05
N GLU A 306 9.15 -3.91 2.51
CA GLU A 306 10.50 -3.42 2.17
C GLU A 306 10.77 -3.55 0.67
N TYR A 307 10.36 -4.68 0.06
CA TYR A 307 10.46 -4.89 -1.37
C TYR A 307 9.66 -3.84 -2.16
N VAL A 308 8.41 -3.61 -1.77
CA VAL A 308 7.54 -2.61 -2.40
C VAL A 308 8.12 -1.21 -2.25
N CYS A 309 8.63 -0.84 -1.07
CA CYS A 309 9.28 0.46 -0.86
C CYS A 309 10.48 0.63 -1.80
N SER A 310 11.35 -0.38 -1.93
CA SER A 310 12.48 -0.33 -2.86
C SER A 310 12.03 -0.18 -4.31
N ALA A 311 11.01 -0.92 -4.74
CA ALA A 311 10.49 -0.84 -6.10
C ALA A 311 9.83 0.51 -6.39
N VAL A 312 9.07 1.05 -5.44
CA VAL A 312 8.40 2.36 -5.58
C VAL A 312 9.42 3.50 -5.63
N THR A 313 10.44 3.48 -4.76
CA THR A 313 11.48 4.54 -4.76
C THR A 313 12.30 4.51 -6.06
N GLU A 314 12.61 3.33 -6.58
CA GLU A 314 13.26 3.23 -7.89
C GLU A 314 12.36 3.74 -9.03
N LEU A 315 11.06 3.41 -8.99
CA LEU A 315 10.11 3.88 -10.01
C LEU A 315 9.95 5.40 -10.01
N LEU A 316 9.85 6.01 -8.81
CA LEU A 316 9.58 7.44 -8.66
C LEU A 316 10.84 8.30 -8.86
N PHE A 317 11.98 7.83 -8.37
CA PHE A 317 13.21 8.62 -8.28
C PHE A 317 14.37 8.03 -9.08
N GLY A 318 14.21 6.86 -9.73
CA GLY A 318 15.33 6.16 -10.39
C GLY A 318 16.45 5.73 -9.42
N THR A 319 16.18 5.74 -8.12
CA THR A 319 17.15 5.61 -7.04
C THR A 319 16.73 4.54 -6.05
N VAL A 320 17.67 3.70 -5.63
CA VAL A 320 17.51 2.76 -4.51
C VAL A 320 18.33 3.25 -3.31
N PHE A 321 17.77 3.08 -2.12
CA PHE A 321 18.38 3.55 -0.86
C PHE A 321 19.06 2.43 -0.07
N TRP A 322 18.92 1.18 -0.50
CA TRP A 322 19.62 0.00 0.02
C TRP A 322 19.81 -1.04 -1.08
N ASP A 323 20.80 -1.89 -0.89
CA ASP A 323 21.16 -2.93 -1.85
C ASP A 323 21.69 -4.15 -1.10
N TYR A 324 20.95 -5.24 -1.16
CA TYR A 324 21.30 -6.53 -0.54
C TYR A 324 21.89 -7.55 -1.50
N SER A 325 22.31 -7.15 -2.70
CA SER A 325 22.84 -8.06 -3.72
C SER A 325 24.04 -8.89 -3.23
N LYS A 326 24.81 -8.35 -2.30
CA LYS A 326 25.97 -9.03 -1.69
C LYS A 326 25.60 -10.09 -0.66
N PHE A 327 24.36 -10.09 -0.15
CA PHE A 327 23.91 -11.04 0.86
C PHE A 327 23.36 -12.31 0.23
N LYS A 328 23.59 -13.46 0.87
CA LYS A 328 22.93 -14.72 0.50
C LYS A 328 21.43 -14.62 0.79
N PHE A 329 20.60 -15.33 0.03
CA PHE A 329 19.14 -15.33 0.17
C PHE A 329 18.51 -13.93 0.01
N ASN A 330 19.07 -13.10 -0.87
CA ASN A 330 18.41 -11.88 -1.30
C ASN A 330 17.45 -12.14 -2.48
N LEU A 331 16.47 -11.27 -2.61
CA LEU A 331 15.52 -11.27 -3.72
C LEU A 331 15.69 -9.99 -4.54
N GLY A 332 16.41 -10.09 -5.67
CA GLY A 332 16.70 -8.96 -6.56
C GLY A 332 17.49 -7.82 -5.89
N GLY A 333 18.27 -8.09 -4.84
CA GLY A 333 19.00 -7.07 -4.07
C GLY A 333 18.09 -6.17 -3.21
N ARG A 334 16.75 -6.32 -3.29
CA ARG A 334 15.79 -5.43 -2.63
C ARG A 334 15.45 -5.83 -1.22
N ILE A 335 15.40 -7.14 -0.96
CA ILE A 335 15.21 -7.72 0.37
C ILE A 335 16.18 -8.87 0.59
N ASN A 336 16.40 -9.19 1.87
CA ASN A 336 17.20 -10.31 2.31
C ASN A 336 16.49 -11.06 3.43
N LEU A 337 16.60 -12.38 3.44
CA LEU A 337 15.91 -13.23 4.42
C LEU A 337 16.23 -12.86 5.87
N LEU A 338 17.49 -12.49 6.17
CA LEU A 338 17.90 -12.07 7.50
C LEU A 338 17.14 -10.82 7.94
N TYR A 339 17.03 -9.81 7.05
CA TYR A 339 16.29 -8.58 7.35
C TYR A 339 14.78 -8.81 7.43
N CYS A 340 14.23 -9.76 6.67
CA CYS A 340 12.84 -10.18 6.86
C CYS A 340 12.62 -10.73 8.29
N PHE A 341 13.56 -11.48 8.86
CA PHE A 341 13.47 -11.92 10.25
C PHE A 341 13.55 -10.75 11.25
N PHE A 342 14.35 -9.72 10.96
CA PHE A 342 14.36 -8.51 11.80
C PHE A 342 13.01 -7.79 11.75
N TRP A 343 12.33 -7.74 10.61
CA TRP A 343 10.95 -7.25 10.53
C TRP A 343 9.99 -8.09 11.39
N GLY A 344 10.17 -9.41 11.42
CA GLY A 344 9.39 -10.30 12.29
C GLY A 344 9.60 -9.99 13.78
N ILE A 345 10.85 -9.80 14.18
CA ILE A 345 11.20 -9.41 15.56
C ILE A 345 10.62 -8.03 15.88
N ALA A 346 10.78 -7.06 14.97
CA ALA A 346 10.24 -5.72 15.14
C ALA A 346 8.71 -5.72 15.30
N ALA A 347 8.00 -6.56 14.54
CA ALA A 347 6.54 -6.71 14.66
C ALA A 347 6.14 -7.25 16.04
N VAL A 348 6.85 -8.27 16.56
CA VAL A 348 6.58 -8.79 17.91
C VAL A 348 6.85 -7.72 18.97
N LEU A 349 8.02 -7.08 18.92
CA LEU A 349 8.40 -6.05 19.90
C LEU A 349 7.41 -4.86 19.85
N TRP A 350 7.02 -4.44 18.64
CA TRP A 350 6.05 -3.38 18.48
C TRP A 350 4.70 -3.75 19.08
N MET A 351 4.14 -4.90 18.73
CA MET A 351 2.82 -5.30 19.19
C MET A 351 2.75 -5.61 20.67
N ARG A 352 3.84 -6.15 21.26
CA ARG A 352 3.89 -6.51 22.70
C ARG A 352 4.21 -5.32 23.59
N TYR A 353 5.12 -4.45 23.15
CA TYR A 353 5.67 -3.40 24.01
C TYR A 353 5.47 -1.99 23.42
N GLY A 354 5.87 -1.77 22.18
CA GLY A 354 5.85 -0.45 21.55
C GLY A 354 4.45 0.13 21.42
N TYR A 355 3.54 -0.56 20.78
CA TYR A 355 2.18 -0.10 20.56
C TYR A 355 1.40 0.14 21.87
N PRO A 356 1.38 -0.77 22.85
CA PRO A 356 0.76 -0.50 24.15
C PRO A 356 1.36 0.68 24.92
N LEU A 357 2.68 0.89 24.82
CA LEU A 357 3.36 2.03 25.42
C LEU A 357 2.93 3.34 24.75
N VAL A 358 2.98 3.39 23.40
CA VAL A 358 2.60 4.57 22.64
C VAL A 358 1.12 4.90 22.87
N LEU A 359 0.22 3.92 22.90
CA LEU A 359 -1.20 4.14 23.24
C LEU A 359 -1.38 4.77 24.62
N ARG A 360 -0.67 4.26 25.63
CA ARG A 360 -0.74 4.83 27.00
C ARG A 360 -0.26 6.28 27.00
N LEU A 361 0.84 6.57 26.32
CA LEU A 361 1.38 7.93 26.20
C LEU A 361 0.40 8.83 25.46
N MET A 362 -0.13 8.39 24.32
CA MET A 362 -1.12 9.14 23.54
C MET A 362 -2.38 9.43 24.38
N LYS A 363 -2.92 8.44 25.11
CA LYS A 363 -4.06 8.66 26.01
C LYS A 363 -3.74 9.70 27.08
N LYS A 364 -2.54 9.67 27.67
CA LYS A 364 -2.12 10.63 28.69
C LYS A 364 -1.98 12.05 28.13
N VAL A 365 -1.50 12.18 26.89
CA VAL A 365 -1.21 13.48 26.26
C VAL A 365 -2.41 14.01 25.47
N ARG A 366 -3.40 13.16 25.13
CA ARG A 366 -4.55 13.49 24.29
C ARG A 366 -5.36 14.70 24.78
N SER A 367 -5.47 14.91 26.08
CA SER A 367 -6.13 16.08 26.67
C SER A 367 -5.38 17.40 26.41
N HIS A 368 -4.09 17.32 26.11
CA HIS A 368 -3.22 18.49 25.84
C HIS A 368 -3.04 18.72 24.31
N ILE A 369 -3.30 17.71 23.47
CA ILE A 369 -3.19 17.83 22.01
C ILE A 369 -4.49 18.48 21.49
N ARG A 370 -4.38 19.72 21.08
CA ARG A 370 -5.50 20.41 20.42
C ARG A 370 -5.56 20.03 18.94
N PRO A 371 -6.76 20.02 18.30
CA PRO A 371 -6.91 19.65 16.89
C PRO A 371 -5.99 20.42 15.94
N TRP A 372 -5.73 21.72 16.20
CA TRP A 372 -4.83 22.51 15.39
C TRP A 372 -3.38 22.02 15.43
N MET A 373 -2.91 21.44 16.55
CA MET A 373 -1.55 20.89 16.65
C MET A 373 -1.38 19.67 15.73
N THR A 374 -2.40 18.81 15.67
CA THR A 374 -2.43 17.67 14.75
C THR A 374 -2.49 18.14 13.30
N ALA A 375 -3.29 19.17 13.00
CA ALA A 375 -3.35 19.76 11.67
C ALA A 375 -2.01 20.39 11.27
N ALA A 376 -1.38 21.16 12.17
CA ALA A 376 -0.06 21.75 11.92
C ALA A 376 1.01 20.66 11.68
N LEU A 377 0.98 19.57 12.45
CA LEU A 377 1.88 18.43 12.26
C LEU A 377 1.63 17.75 10.90
N ALA A 378 0.38 17.57 10.51
CA ALA A 378 0.02 17.00 9.20
C ALA A 378 0.56 17.89 8.05
N VAL A 379 0.34 19.19 8.14
CA VAL A 379 0.85 20.16 7.15
C VAL A 379 2.39 20.14 7.12
N PHE A 380 3.04 20.17 8.28
CA PHE A 380 4.50 20.09 8.36
C PHE A 380 5.03 18.82 7.68
N MET A 381 4.47 17.65 7.99
CA MET A 381 4.90 16.40 7.39
C MET A 381 4.64 16.37 5.88
N ALA A 382 3.48 16.85 5.43
CA ALA A 382 3.16 16.93 4.00
C ALA A 382 4.12 17.84 3.24
N VAL A 383 4.40 19.04 3.76
CA VAL A 383 5.35 20.00 3.17
C VAL A 383 6.76 19.40 3.18
N ASN A 384 7.18 18.77 4.29
CA ASN A 384 8.48 18.14 4.40
C ASN A 384 8.65 17.00 3.38
N MET A 385 7.66 16.13 3.24
CA MET A 385 7.67 15.04 2.24
C MET A 385 7.73 15.59 0.81
N LEU A 386 6.92 16.60 0.49
CA LEU A 386 6.91 17.23 -0.83
C LEU A 386 8.27 17.88 -1.13
N THR A 387 8.80 18.67 -0.21
CA THR A 387 10.11 19.34 -0.38
C THR A 387 11.22 18.30 -0.52
N SER A 388 11.18 17.21 0.26
CA SER A 388 12.17 16.13 0.16
C SER A 388 12.13 15.45 -1.20
N ALA A 389 10.93 15.17 -1.72
CA ALA A 389 10.75 14.58 -3.04
C ALA A 389 11.28 15.50 -4.16
N LEU A 390 10.95 16.81 -4.10
CA LEU A 390 11.42 17.79 -5.06
C LEU A 390 12.95 17.99 -4.99
N ALA A 391 13.51 18.06 -3.77
CA ALA A 391 14.96 18.18 -3.57
C ALA A 391 15.71 16.96 -4.09
N LEU A 392 15.16 15.74 -3.88
CA LEU A 392 15.74 14.50 -4.40
C LEU A 392 15.68 14.44 -5.92
N ALA A 393 14.54 14.78 -6.52
CA ALA A 393 14.39 14.85 -7.97
C ALA A 393 15.36 15.88 -8.59
N ARG A 394 15.50 17.05 -7.94
CA ARG A 394 16.44 18.08 -8.39
C ARG A 394 17.90 17.64 -8.22
N TYR A 395 18.23 16.96 -7.12
CA TYR A 395 19.56 16.38 -6.91
C TYR A 395 19.90 15.38 -8.02
N ASP A 396 18.94 14.53 -8.43
CA ASP A 396 19.12 13.60 -9.53
C ASP A 396 19.34 14.30 -10.86
N ALA A 397 18.54 15.31 -11.21
CA ALA A 397 18.70 16.12 -12.42
C ALA A 397 20.07 16.84 -12.45
N ARG A 398 20.48 17.47 -11.33
CA ARG A 398 21.79 18.13 -11.20
C ARG A 398 22.97 17.17 -11.42
N THR A 399 22.91 15.99 -10.82
CA THR A 399 23.96 14.98 -10.98
C THR A 399 23.98 14.37 -12.39
N SER A 400 22.90 14.53 -13.17
CA SER A 400 22.83 14.21 -14.60
C SER A 400 23.28 15.37 -15.51
N GLY A 401 23.67 16.54 -14.93
CA GLY A 401 24.14 17.70 -15.67
C GLY A 401 23.04 18.64 -16.16
N GLU A 402 21.81 18.51 -15.67
CA GLU A 402 20.69 19.36 -16.06
C GLU A 402 20.73 20.70 -15.32
N ALA A 403 20.73 21.82 -16.06
CA ALA A 403 20.65 23.16 -15.50
C ALA A 403 19.24 23.42 -14.93
N PRO A 404 19.10 24.32 -13.91
CA PRO A 404 17.78 24.68 -13.38
C PRO A 404 16.96 25.42 -14.42
N ALA A 405 15.72 24.95 -14.68
CA ALA A 405 14.79 25.53 -15.64
C ALA A 405 13.78 26.49 -15.02
N SER A 406 13.64 26.49 -13.68
CA SER A 406 12.63 27.29 -12.97
C SER A 406 13.20 27.96 -11.72
N ARG A 407 12.54 29.03 -11.24
CA ARG A 407 12.90 29.69 -9.97
C ARG A 407 12.85 28.72 -8.78
N MET A 408 11.94 27.77 -8.80
CA MET A 408 11.83 26.74 -7.77
C MET A 408 13.08 25.83 -7.76
N GLU A 409 13.57 25.45 -8.92
CA GLU A 409 14.77 24.62 -9.04
C GLU A 409 16.03 25.37 -8.60
N VAL A 410 16.14 26.66 -8.92
CA VAL A 410 17.22 27.52 -8.39
C VAL A 410 17.16 27.58 -6.87
N PHE A 411 15.98 27.79 -6.28
CA PHE A 411 15.79 27.78 -4.83
C PHE A 411 16.20 26.44 -4.21
N LEU A 412 15.85 25.31 -4.86
CA LEU A 412 16.24 23.98 -4.39
C LEU A 412 17.76 23.77 -4.49
N ASP A 413 18.40 24.27 -5.54
CA ASP A 413 19.85 24.19 -5.72
C ASP A 413 20.63 24.97 -4.66
N GLU A 414 20.13 26.15 -4.27
CA GLU A 414 20.72 26.99 -3.23
C GLU A 414 20.57 26.42 -1.82
N HIS A 415 19.42 25.82 -1.52
CA HIS A 415 19.09 25.35 -0.17
C HIS A 415 19.39 23.88 0.08
N PHE A 416 19.40 23.06 -0.96
CA PHE A 416 19.63 21.61 -0.93
C PHE A 416 20.73 21.22 -1.93
N ASP A 417 21.94 21.76 -1.71
CA ASP A 417 23.12 21.48 -2.51
C ASP A 417 23.52 19.98 -2.46
N ASN A 418 24.44 19.59 -3.34
CA ASN A 418 24.87 18.19 -3.42
C ASN A 418 25.46 17.70 -2.10
N ALA A 419 26.27 18.53 -1.41
CA ALA A 419 26.89 18.14 -0.15
C ALA A 419 25.86 17.92 0.96
N ARG A 420 24.78 18.69 0.97
CA ARG A 420 23.66 18.51 1.89
C ARG A 420 22.87 17.25 1.55
N MET A 421 22.57 17.01 0.27
CA MET A 421 21.82 15.83 -0.18
C MET A 421 22.59 14.53 0.08
N GLU A 422 23.90 14.49 -0.15
CA GLU A 422 24.76 13.35 0.16
C GLU A 422 24.81 13.03 1.66
N ARG A 423 24.77 14.07 2.53
CA ARG A 423 24.68 13.86 3.98
C ARG A 423 23.33 13.31 4.42
N ILE A 424 22.23 13.73 3.77
CA ILE A 424 20.87 13.24 4.09
C ILE A 424 20.66 11.85 3.54
N TYR A 425 21.11 11.58 2.31
CA TYR A 425 20.90 10.33 1.57
C TYR A 425 22.22 9.63 1.20
N PRO A 426 23.05 9.24 2.17
CA PRO A 426 24.40 8.72 1.92
C PRO A 426 24.43 7.40 1.14
N ASN A 427 23.31 6.67 1.11
CA ASN A 427 23.18 5.39 0.42
C ASN A 427 22.35 5.45 -0.87
N ALA A 428 21.96 6.65 -1.32
CA ALA A 428 21.24 6.81 -2.57
C ALA A 428 22.12 6.38 -3.75
N LYS A 429 21.69 5.34 -4.47
CA LYS A 429 22.38 4.83 -5.66
C LYS A 429 21.47 4.95 -6.87
N LYS A 430 21.92 5.62 -7.92
CA LYS A 430 21.23 5.60 -9.20
C LYS A 430 21.23 4.18 -9.78
N VAL A 431 20.06 3.75 -10.21
CA VAL A 431 19.95 2.52 -10.98
C VAL A 431 20.30 2.85 -12.43
N THR A 432 21.52 2.49 -12.85
CA THR A 432 21.89 2.53 -14.26
C THR A 432 21.05 1.46 -14.96
N LYS A 433 20.06 1.88 -15.73
CA LYS A 433 19.32 0.95 -16.60
C LYS A 433 20.35 0.37 -17.56
N ALA A 434 20.62 -0.93 -17.45
CA ALA A 434 21.31 -1.64 -18.52
C ALA A 434 20.47 -1.46 -19.78
N GLU A 435 21.09 -0.89 -20.84
CA GLU A 435 20.51 -0.69 -22.16
C GLU A 435 19.99 -2.00 -22.77
#